data_374c3308fa0ea087f64f9c2417db4f9d
#
_entry.id   374c3308fa0ea087f64f9c2417db4f9d
#
_cell.length_a   1.000
_cell.length_b   1.000
_cell.length_c   1.000
_cell.angle_alpha   90.00
_cell.angle_beta   90.00
_cell.angle_gamma   90.00
#
_symmetry.space_group_name_H-M   'P 1'
#
loop_
_entity.id
_entity.type
_entity.pdbx_description
1 polymer ?
#
loop_
_entity_poly.entity_id
_entity_poly.type
_entity_poly.pdbx_seq_one_letter_code
_entity_poly.pdbx_strand_id
1 'polypeptide(L)'
;ELIGQSSRVYIMGHKNADLDSVGAAMGICCLCRKRGKQASIVIDLENNAAQKLIEEIRQVPEYEDVFLSGQEAMLHCDPRSILVVVDTNRPDQVEYKPLLEAISKICVVDHHRRAADYINPVVVNLHETYASSASELVTELLQYVVEKQDVLPIEAKSLLAGICLDTKFFNVRTGERTFEAAAVLRSLGADPTEVKKLLQSDFQDTME
;
A
#
# COMPACT_ATOMS: atom_id res chain seq x y z
N GLU A 1 4.51 -4.05 -17.39
CA GLU A 1 4.37 -5.23 -18.27
C GLU A 1 3.75 -6.40 -17.52
N LEU A 2 4.28 -6.78 -16.35
CA LEU A 2 3.80 -7.90 -15.55
C LEU A 2 2.30 -7.77 -15.18
N ILE A 3 1.88 -6.60 -14.70
CA ILE A 3 0.48 -6.32 -14.35
C ILE A 3 -0.44 -6.49 -15.58
N GLY A 4 0.00 -6.02 -16.74
CA GLY A 4 -0.78 -6.14 -17.98
C GLY A 4 -1.05 -7.57 -18.42
N GLN A 5 -0.20 -8.52 -18.03
CA GLN A 5 -0.32 -9.93 -18.35
C GLN A 5 -1.09 -10.74 -17.30
N SER A 6 -1.37 -10.15 -16.15
CA SER A 6 -2.07 -10.83 -15.04
C SER A 6 -3.57 -10.94 -15.26
N SER A 7 -4.20 -11.90 -14.59
CA SER A 7 -5.65 -11.98 -14.49
C SER A 7 -6.19 -10.97 -13.46
N ARG A 8 -5.54 -10.87 -12.32
CA ARG A 8 -5.92 -9.99 -11.21
C ARG A 8 -4.70 -9.76 -10.31
N VAL A 9 -4.68 -8.61 -9.64
CA VAL A 9 -3.63 -8.24 -8.69
C VAL A 9 -4.21 -8.26 -7.28
N TYR A 10 -3.56 -8.98 -6.38
CA TYR A 10 -3.84 -8.97 -4.94
C TYR A 10 -2.73 -8.24 -4.23
N ILE A 11 -3.07 -7.38 -3.29
CA ILE A 11 -2.11 -6.57 -2.54
C ILE A 11 -2.34 -6.81 -1.06
N MET A 12 -1.30 -7.13 -0.31
CA MET A 12 -1.38 -7.26 1.13
C MET A 12 -0.17 -6.63 1.80
N GLY A 13 -0.39 -6.05 2.98
CA GLY A 13 0.67 -5.59 3.85
C GLY A 13 0.93 -6.58 4.97
N HIS A 14 1.38 -6.06 6.11
CA HIS A 14 1.56 -6.87 7.32
C HIS A 14 0.25 -6.99 8.12
N LYS A 15 0.24 -7.94 9.07
CA LYS A 15 -0.84 -8.08 10.06
C LYS A 15 -1.01 -6.76 10.82
N ASN A 16 -2.25 -6.46 11.18
CA ASN A 16 -2.60 -5.18 11.79
C ASN A 16 -2.13 -4.01 10.92
N ALA A 17 -2.54 -4.03 9.66
CA ALA A 17 -2.12 -3.07 8.64
C ALA A 17 -2.30 -1.63 9.12
N ASP A 18 -1.26 -0.82 8.94
CA ASP A 18 -1.24 0.58 9.31
C ASP A 18 -1.46 1.50 8.09
N LEU A 19 -1.38 2.81 8.29
CA LEU A 19 -1.56 3.79 7.22
C LEU A 19 -0.50 3.65 6.11
N ASP A 20 0.71 3.19 6.41
CA ASP A 20 1.71 2.97 5.37
C ASP A 20 1.40 1.74 4.51
N SER A 21 0.97 0.65 5.14
CA SER A 21 0.52 -0.54 4.39
C SER A 21 -0.66 -0.20 3.46
N VAL A 22 -1.69 0.45 3.99
CA VAL A 22 -2.87 0.83 3.19
C VAL A 22 -2.51 1.88 2.15
N GLY A 23 -1.71 2.87 2.50
CA GLY A 23 -1.26 3.91 1.58
C GLY A 23 -0.49 3.33 0.38
N ALA A 24 0.50 2.50 0.65
CA ALA A 24 1.27 1.82 -0.39
C ALA A 24 0.37 0.94 -1.27
N ALA A 25 -0.56 0.19 -0.67
CA ALA A 25 -1.53 -0.62 -1.40
C ALA A 25 -2.40 0.22 -2.33
N MET A 26 -2.87 1.38 -1.89
CA MET A 26 -3.66 2.30 -2.72
C MET A 26 -2.86 2.85 -3.90
N GLY A 27 -1.58 3.12 -3.72
CA GLY A 27 -0.72 3.52 -4.83
C GLY A 27 -0.56 2.41 -5.88
N ILE A 28 -0.41 1.16 -5.47
CA ILE A 28 -0.39 0.00 -6.37
C ILE A 28 -1.75 -0.15 -7.08
N CYS A 29 -2.86 0.06 -6.37
CA CYS A 29 -4.19 0.08 -6.99
C CYS A 29 -4.31 1.16 -8.08
N CYS A 30 -3.75 2.34 -7.87
CA CYS A 30 -3.69 3.40 -8.88
C CYS A 30 -2.99 2.91 -10.15
N LEU A 31 -1.85 2.26 -10.01
CA LEU A 31 -1.12 1.67 -11.14
C LEU A 31 -1.96 0.61 -11.87
N CYS A 32 -2.63 -0.27 -11.13
CA CYS A 32 -3.48 -1.32 -11.71
C CYS A 32 -4.66 -0.71 -12.45
N ARG A 33 -5.33 0.27 -11.88
CA ARG A 33 -6.46 0.99 -12.49
C ARG A 33 -6.03 1.64 -13.80
N LYS A 34 -4.87 2.27 -13.83
CA LYS A 34 -4.31 2.85 -15.05
C LYS A 34 -4.06 1.81 -16.15
N ARG A 35 -3.70 0.60 -15.76
CA ARG A 35 -3.48 -0.54 -16.70
C ARG A 35 -4.76 -1.31 -17.02
N GLY A 36 -5.90 -0.87 -16.54
CA GLY A 36 -7.19 -1.54 -16.77
C GLY A 36 -7.29 -2.90 -16.06
N LYS A 37 -6.54 -3.10 -14.98
CA LYS A 37 -6.55 -4.35 -14.21
C LYS A 37 -7.26 -4.17 -12.88
N GLN A 38 -8.04 -5.17 -12.52
CA GLN A 38 -8.71 -5.23 -11.23
C GLN A 38 -7.69 -5.59 -10.15
N ALA A 39 -7.68 -4.79 -9.09
CA ALA A 39 -6.86 -5.02 -7.91
C ALA A 39 -7.75 -5.15 -6.68
N SER A 40 -7.30 -5.96 -5.73
CA SER A 40 -7.94 -6.09 -4.43
C SER A 40 -6.89 -5.96 -3.33
N ILE A 41 -7.27 -5.34 -2.23
CA ILE A 41 -6.45 -5.24 -1.03
C ILE A 41 -6.93 -6.28 -0.04
N VAL A 42 -6.03 -7.19 0.32
CA VAL A 42 -6.29 -8.25 1.29
C VAL A 42 -5.99 -7.71 2.68
N ILE A 43 -7.01 -7.62 3.52
CA ILE A 43 -6.90 -7.02 4.85
C ILE A 43 -7.98 -7.60 5.78
N ASP A 44 -7.68 -7.63 7.07
CA ASP A 44 -8.68 -7.85 8.11
C ASP A 44 -9.32 -6.51 8.45
N LEU A 45 -10.58 -6.33 8.05
CA LEU A 45 -11.32 -5.07 8.27
C LEU A 45 -11.64 -4.79 9.74
N GLU A 46 -11.59 -5.80 10.60
CA GLU A 46 -11.85 -5.65 12.03
C GLU A 46 -10.57 -5.36 12.82
N ASN A 47 -9.43 -5.86 12.36
CA ASN A 47 -8.16 -5.76 13.07
C ASN A 47 -7.09 -5.07 12.21
N ASN A 48 -7.16 -3.76 12.14
CA ASN A 48 -6.16 -2.93 11.48
C ASN A 48 -6.08 -1.55 12.13
N ALA A 49 -4.97 -0.87 11.92
CA ALA A 49 -4.71 0.46 12.46
C ALA A 49 -5.02 1.59 11.46
N ALA A 50 -5.81 1.33 10.42
CA ALA A 50 -6.14 2.30 9.37
C ALA A 50 -7.66 2.45 9.16
N GLN A 51 -8.46 2.24 10.20
CA GLN A 51 -9.93 2.16 10.11
C GLN A 51 -10.57 3.37 9.41
N LYS A 52 -10.19 4.58 9.79
CA LYS A 52 -10.77 5.79 9.19
C LYS A 52 -10.42 5.96 7.73
N LEU A 53 -9.17 5.71 7.38
CA LEU A 53 -8.74 5.78 5.97
C LEU A 53 -9.50 4.74 5.13
N ILE A 54 -9.66 3.54 5.64
CA ILE A 54 -10.43 2.48 4.96
C ILE A 54 -11.88 2.91 4.73
N GLU A 55 -12.53 3.52 5.72
CA GLU A 55 -13.88 4.06 5.57
C GLU A 55 -13.97 5.10 4.45
N GLU A 56 -13.01 6.01 4.38
CA GLU A 56 -12.95 7.03 3.33
C GLU A 56 -12.72 6.40 1.95
N ILE A 57 -11.84 5.41 1.84
CA ILE A 57 -11.56 4.70 0.60
C ILE A 57 -12.83 4.02 0.07
N ARG A 58 -13.59 3.37 0.94
CA ARG A 58 -14.80 2.63 0.56
C ARG A 58 -15.93 3.53 0.05
N GLN A 59 -15.89 4.82 0.32
CA GLN A 59 -16.86 5.78 -0.19
C GLN A 59 -16.55 6.27 -1.60
N VAL A 60 -15.36 5.99 -2.11
CA VAL A 60 -14.97 6.33 -3.49
C VAL A 60 -15.49 5.24 -4.42
N PRO A 61 -16.27 5.57 -5.47
CA PRO A 61 -16.90 4.56 -6.33
C PRO A 61 -15.93 3.55 -6.93
N GLU A 62 -14.74 3.97 -7.32
CA GLU A 62 -13.71 3.09 -7.89
C GLU A 62 -13.15 2.08 -6.87
N TYR A 63 -13.39 2.29 -5.58
CA TYR A 63 -12.77 1.53 -4.50
C TYR A 63 -13.76 0.92 -3.51
N GLU A 64 -15.08 1.02 -3.74
CA GLU A 64 -16.08 0.50 -2.79
C GLU A 64 -15.92 -0.98 -2.48
N ASP A 65 -15.47 -1.78 -3.43
CA ASP A 65 -15.32 -3.24 -3.32
C ASP A 65 -13.84 -3.69 -3.33
N VAL A 66 -12.90 -2.80 -3.04
CA VAL A 66 -11.46 -3.11 -3.16
C VAL A 66 -10.95 -4.07 -2.09
N PHE A 67 -11.56 -4.08 -0.90
CA PHE A 67 -11.07 -4.86 0.24
C PHE A 67 -11.65 -6.27 0.24
N LEU A 68 -10.78 -7.27 0.40
CA LEU A 68 -11.13 -8.67 0.54
C LEU A 68 -10.48 -9.26 1.79
N SER A 69 -11.11 -10.30 2.35
CA SER A 69 -10.43 -11.16 3.33
C SER A 69 -9.43 -12.09 2.63
N GLY A 70 -8.50 -12.65 3.39
CA GLY A 70 -7.57 -13.64 2.88
C GLY A 70 -8.25 -14.87 2.31
N GLN A 71 -9.32 -15.34 2.97
CA GLN A 71 -10.12 -16.46 2.53
C GLN A 71 -10.80 -16.19 1.18
N GLU A 72 -11.37 -15.02 1.00
CA GLU A 72 -11.97 -14.61 -0.28
C GLU A 72 -10.93 -14.56 -1.40
N ALA A 73 -9.75 -14.01 -1.12
CA ALA A 73 -8.66 -13.97 -2.09
C ALA A 73 -8.20 -15.37 -2.50
N MET A 74 -8.12 -16.31 -1.56
CA MET A 74 -7.77 -17.71 -1.84
C MET A 74 -8.78 -18.40 -2.76
N LEU A 75 -10.07 -18.07 -2.63
CA LEU A 75 -11.13 -18.62 -3.48
C LEU A 75 -11.07 -18.12 -4.92
N HIS A 76 -10.56 -16.91 -5.13
CA HIS A 76 -10.61 -16.24 -6.43
C HIS A 76 -9.27 -16.20 -7.17
N CYS A 77 -8.15 -16.42 -6.49
CA CYS A 77 -6.84 -16.38 -7.15
C CYS A 77 -6.65 -17.57 -8.11
N ASP A 78 -5.86 -17.33 -9.14
CA ASP A 78 -5.56 -18.30 -10.19
C ASP A 78 -4.06 -18.26 -10.55
N PRO A 79 -3.55 -19.18 -11.42
CA PRO A 79 -2.13 -19.20 -11.78
C PRO A 79 -1.61 -17.92 -12.47
N ARG A 80 -2.50 -17.08 -12.99
CA ARG A 80 -2.15 -15.81 -13.64
C ARG A 80 -2.24 -14.62 -12.68
N SER A 81 -2.66 -14.83 -11.45
CA SER A 81 -2.70 -13.79 -10.41
C SER A 81 -1.30 -13.30 -10.05
N ILE A 82 -1.22 -12.05 -9.63
CA ILE A 82 -0.03 -11.44 -9.04
C ILE A 82 -0.33 -11.06 -7.61
N LEU A 83 0.62 -11.32 -6.72
CA LEU A 83 0.59 -10.85 -5.33
C LEU A 83 1.64 -9.77 -5.16
N VAL A 84 1.22 -8.60 -4.69
CA VAL A 84 2.12 -7.52 -4.29
C VAL A 84 2.09 -7.42 -2.77
N VAL A 85 3.24 -7.66 -2.14
CA VAL A 85 3.40 -7.50 -0.70
C VAL A 85 4.04 -6.14 -0.44
N VAL A 86 3.39 -5.33 0.37
CA VAL A 86 3.84 -3.98 0.71
C VAL A 86 4.15 -3.87 2.20
N ASP A 87 5.14 -3.07 2.54
CA ASP A 87 5.48 -2.68 3.91
C ASP A 87 5.93 -3.83 4.83
N THR A 88 6.33 -4.94 4.25
CA THR A 88 7.01 -6.04 4.94
C THR A 88 7.76 -6.92 3.94
N ASN A 89 8.81 -7.58 4.38
CA ASN A 89 9.51 -8.62 3.62
C ASN A 89 9.50 -9.97 4.35
N ARG A 90 8.77 -10.09 5.46
CA ARG A 90 8.76 -11.26 6.33
C ARG A 90 7.53 -12.14 6.08
N PRO A 91 7.71 -13.43 5.74
CA PRO A 91 6.59 -14.35 5.52
C PRO A 91 5.64 -14.50 6.72
N ASP A 92 6.18 -14.41 7.94
CA ASP A 92 5.41 -14.55 9.18
C ASP A 92 4.65 -13.28 9.58
N GLN A 93 4.88 -12.15 8.89
CA GLN A 93 4.22 -10.87 9.19
C GLN A 93 3.14 -10.47 8.20
N VAL A 94 3.05 -11.14 7.04
CA VAL A 94 2.04 -10.77 6.04
C VAL A 94 0.63 -11.01 6.55
N GLU A 95 -0.32 -10.25 6.02
CA GLU A 95 -1.74 -10.30 6.41
C GLU A 95 -2.33 -11.70 6.30
N TYR A 96 -2.04 -12.41 5.21
CA TYR A 96 -2.58 -13.76 4.97
C TYR A 96 -1.53 -14.65 4.31
N LYS A 97 -0.79 -15.38 5.12
CA LYS A 97 0.35 -16.19 4.70
C LYS A 97 0.04 -17.25 3.62
N PRO A 98 -1.12 -17.92 3.61
CA PRO A 98 -1.42 -18.92 2.57
C PRO A 98 -1.35 -18.37 1.13
N LEU A 99 -1.55 -17.06 0.92
CA LEU A 99 -1.41 -16.46 -0.42
C LEU A 99 0.01 -16.54 -0.97
N LEU A 100 1.03 -16.55 -0.11
CA LEU A 100 2.43 -16.71 -0.55
C LEU A 100 2.69 -18.04 -1.24
N GLU A 101 1.94 -19.09 -0.87
CA GLU A 101 2.04 -20.42 -1.49
C GLU A 101 1.10 -20.56 -2.69
N ALA A 102 -0.07 -19.91 -2.63
CA ALA A 102 -1.09 -20.02 -3.66
C ALA A 102 -0.75 -19.24 -4.94
N ILE A 103 -0.02 -18.13 -4.83
CA ILE A 103 0.34 -17.25 -5.95
C ILE A 103 1.85 -17.31 -6.15
N SER A 104 2.28 -17.73 -7.34
CA SER A 104 3.70 -17.90 -7.65
C SER A 104 4.40 -16.59 -8.03
N LYS A 105 3.68 -15.63 -8.63
CA LYS A 105 4.24 -14.35 -9.05
C LYS A 105 4.08 -13.32 -7.93
N ILE A 106 5.14 -13.15 -7.15
CA ILE A 106 5.16 -12.26 -5.97
C ILE A 106 6.08 -11.09 -6.24
N CYS A 107 5.58 -9.88 -5.95
CA CYS A 107 6.35 -8.64 -5.91
C CYS A 107 6.42 -8.16 -4.47
N VAL A 108 7.55 -7.59 -4.06
CA VAL A 108 7.72 -6.99 -2.73
C VAL A 108 8.10 -5.52 -2.87
N VAL A 109 7.42 -4.66 -2.12
CA VAL A 109 7.74 -3.23 -1.98
C VAL A 109 7.89 -2.94 -0.50
N ASP A 110 9.12 -2.71 -0.04
CA ASP A 110 9.41 -2.57 1.38
C ASP A 110 10.60 -1.65 1.63
N HIS A 111 10.62 -1.02 2.80
CA HIS A 111 11.70 -0.14 3.25
C HIS A 111 12.40 -0.64 4.52
N HIS A 112 11.95 -1.74 5.10
CA HIS A 112 12.57 -2.33 6.29
C HIS A 112 13.85 -3.09 5.93
N ARG A 113 14.72 -3.31 6.90
CA ARG A 113 15.86 -4.20 6.72
C ARG A 113 15.36 -5.59 6.33
N ARG A 114 16.11 -6.24 5.45
CA ARG A 114 15.80 -7.62 5.07
C ARG A 114 15.92 -8.52 6.29
N ALA A 115 14.85 -9.26 6.59
CA ALA A 115 14.84 -10.25 7.64
C ALA A 115 15.71 -11.46 7.28
N ALA A 116 16.13 -12.24 8.28
CA ALA A 116 16.85 -13.50 8.03
C ALA A 116 15.98 -14.48 7.24
N ASP A 117 14.69 -14.56 7.59
CA ASP A 117 13.66 -15.24 6.80
C ASP A 117 12.87 -14.17 6.03
N TYR A 118 13.07 -14.08 4.73
CA TYR A 118 12.41 -13.10 3.87
C TYR A 118 11.68 -13.79 2.73
N ILE A 119 10.71 -13.09 2.15
CA ILE A 119 9.89 -13.61 1.05
C ILE A 119 10.78 -13.85 -0.17
N ASN A 120 10.86 -15.10 -0.61
CA ASN A 120 11.71 -15.55 -1.70
C ASN A 120 11.16 -16.87 -2.28
N PRO A 121 11.13 -17.07 -3.62
CA PRO A 121 11.56 -16.13 -4.66
C PRO A 121 10.52 -15.05 -4.95
N VAL A 122 10.98 -13.92 -5.50
CA VAL A 122 10.13 -12.83 -5.97
C VAL A 122 10.47 -12.46 -7.41
N VAL A 123 9.49 -12.00 -8.17
CA VAL A 123 9.68 -11.57 -9.57
C VAL A 123 10.05 -10.10 -9.68
N VAL A 124 9.66 -9.28 -8.69
CA VAL A 124 10.05 -7.89 -8.54
C VAL A 124 10.31 -7.61 -7.07
N ASN A 125 11.43 -6.98 -6.79
CA ASN A 125 11.81 -6.57 -5.44
C ASN A 125 12.20 -5.09 -5.44
N LEU A 126 11.28 -4.23 -5.02
CA LEU A 126 11.55 -2.82 -4.77
C LEU A 126 11.79 -2.64 -3.27
N HIS A 127 13.05 -2.75 -2.87
CA HIS A 127 13.45 -2.76 -1.48
C HIS A 127 14.57 -1.74 -1.24
N GLU A 128 14.25 -0.64 -0.56
CA GLU A 128 15.20 0.43 -0.26
C GLU A 128 15.07 0.89 1.20
N THR A 129 16.11 0.63 2.00
CA THR A 129 16.12 0.99 3.42
C THR A 129 16.31 2.49 3.68
N TYR A 130 16.66 3.26 2.66
CA TYR A 130 16.80 4.72 2.75
C TYR A 130 15.46 5.45 2.64
N ALA A 131 14.44 4.81 2.09
CA ALA A 131 13.11 5.40 2.02
C ALA A 131 12.48 5.49 3.40
N SER A 132 11.69 6.52 3.63
CA SER A 132 10.96 6.71 4.88
C SER A 132 9.88 5.68 5.10
N SER A 133 9.30 5.19 4.01
CA SER A 133 8.09 4.39 4.02
C SER A 133 7.92 3.63 2.70
N ALA A 134 7.09 2.60 2.70
CA ALA A 134 6.66 1.93 1.47
C ALA A 134 5.85 2.89 0.58
N SER A 135 5.06 3.76 1.18
CA SER A 135 4.30 4.80 0.45
C SER A 135 5.20 5.77 -0.31
N GLU A 136 6.36 6.13 0.24
CA GLU A 136 7.35 6.94 -0.50
C GLU A 136 7.84 6.20 -1.75
N LEU A 137 8.21 4.93 -1.63
CA LEU A 137 8.67 4.12 -2.76
C LEU A 137 7.60 4.00 -3.85
N VAL A 138 6.36 3.74 -3.47
CA VAL A 138 5.25 3.64 -4.42
C VAL A 138 4.98 5.00 -5.07
N THR A 139 5.06 6.11 -4.34
CA THR A 139 4.90 7.45 -4.91
C THR A 139 5.95 7.72 -5.98
N GLU A 140 7.20 7.38 -5.74
CA GLU A 140 8.25 7.51 -6.74
C GLU A 140 7.97 6.65 -7.98
N LEU A 141 7.53 5.41 -7.77
CA LEU A 141 7.17 4.51 -8.87
C LEU A 141 6.05 5.11 -9.73
N LEU A 142 5.02 5.67 -9.13
CA LEU A 142 3.90 6.27 -9.85
C LEU A 142 4.32 7.42 -10.76
N GLN A 143 5.32 8.20 -10.37
CA GLN A 143 5.83 9.31 -11.20
C GLN A 143 6.37 8.85 -12.55
N TYR A 144 6.87 7.61 -12.65
CA TYR A 144 7.39 7.05 -13.90
C TYR A 144 6.33 6.36 -14.76
N VAL A 145 5.23 5.91 -14.17
CA VAL A 145 4.32 4.97 -14.85
C VAL A 145 2.88 5.46 -14.95
N VAL A 146 2.52 6.54 -14.26
CA VAL A 146 1.16 7.10 -14.24
C VAL A 146 1.22 8.60 -14.48
N GLU A 147 0.31 9.08 -15.35
CA GLU A 147 0.16 10.51 -15.59
C GLU A 147 -0.52 11.18 -14.38
N LYS A 148 -0.14 12.43 -14.08
CA LYS A 148 -0.66 13.16 -12.92
C LYS A 148 -2.19 13.23 -12.91
N GLN A 149 -2.82 13.46 -14.06
CA GLN A 149 -4.28 13.55 -14.18
C GLN A 149 -5.01 12.24 -13.92
N ASP A 150 -4.31 11.12 -13.94
CA ASP A 150 -4.89 9.79 -13.71
C ASP A 150 -4.88 9.38 -12.23
N VAL A 151 -4.23 10.15 -11.37
CA VAL A 151 -4.19 9.88 -9.93
C VAL A 151 -5.40 10.51 -9.26
N LEU A 152 -6.18 9.70 -8.53
CA LEU A 152 -7.32 10.17 -7.76
C LEU A 152 -6.87 10.82 -6.44
N PRO A 153 -7.59 11.83 -5.94
CA PRO A 153 -7.25 12.46 -4.66
C PRO A 153 -7.15 11.48 -3.49
N ILE A 154 -8.01 10.46 -3.44
CA ILE A 154 -7.96 9.45 -2.38
C ILE A 154 -6.67 8.63 -2.43
N GLU A 155 -6.16 8.34 -3.62
CA GLU A 155 -4.89 7.64 -3.80
C GLU A 155 -3.72 8.48 -3.29
N ALA A 156 -3.69 9.76 -3.66
CA ALA A 156 -2.67 10.69 -3.19
C ALA A 156 -2.75 10.90 -1.66
N LYS A 157 -3.95 11.05 -1.11
CA LYS A 157 -4.16 11.19 0.35
C LYS A 157 -3.66 9.96 1.10
N SER A 158 -3.97 8.77 0.61
CA SER A 158 -3.55 7.51 1.23
C SER A 158 -2.03 7.36 1.27
N LEU A 159 -1.36 7.69 0.18
CA LEU A 159 0.10 7.67 0.11
C LEU A 159 0.72 8.70 1.06
N LEU A 160 0.19 9.90 1.12
CA LEU A 160 0.68 10.92 2.04
C LEU A 160 0.47 10.51 3.50
N ALA A 161 -0.66 9.89 3.82
CA ALA A 161 -0.91 9.36 5.17
C ALA A 161 0.14 8.34 5.59
N GLY A 162 0.54 7.44 4.69
CA GLY A 162 1.60 6.47 4.95
C GLY A 162 2.96 7.13 5.22
N ILE A 163 3.34 8.10 4.41
CA ILE A 163 4.57 8.87 4.62
C ILE A 163 4.54 9.59 5.97
N CYS A 164 3.44 10.26 6.29
CA CYS A 164 3.30 11.02 7.53
C CYS A 164 3.33 10.13 8.77
N LEU A 165 2.78 8.92 8.71
CA LEU A 165 2.85 7.96 9.82
C LEU A 165 4.31 7.60 10.13
N ASP A 166 5.05 7.13 9.15
CA ASP A 166 6.39 6.60 9.34
C ASP A 166 7.44 7.68 9.63
N THR A 167 7.19 8.90 9.20
CA THR A 167 8.06 10.05 9.48
C THR A 167 7.63 10.85 10.70
N LYS A 168 6.56 10.46 11.39
CA LYS A 168 5.94 11.25 12.47
C LYS A 168 5.73 12.70 12.03
N PHE A 169 5.07 12.84 10.91
CA PHE A 169 4.81 14.13 10.27
C PHE A 169 6.10 14.91 9.96
N PHE A 170 7.06 14.24 9.28
CA PHE A 170 8.35 14.77 8.85
C PHE A 170 9.33 15.11 9.98
N ASN A 171 9.18 14.49 11.14
CA ASN A 171 10.08 14.69 12.27
C ASN A 171 11.21 13.66 12.35
N VAL A 172 11.04 12.49 11.77
CA VAL A 172 12.05 11.41 11.78
C VAL A 172 12.14 10.76 10.40
N ARG A 173 13.27 10.14 10.09
CA ARG A 173 13.52 9.36 8.87
C ARG A 173 13.15 10.10 7.57
N THR A 174 13.25 11.40 7.57
CA THR A 174 12.82 12.25 6.47
C THR A 174 14.04 12.68 5.66
N GLY A 175 14.12 12.22 4.43
CA GLY A 175 15.15 12.61 3.48
C GLY A 175 14.62 13.60 2.44
N GLU A 176 15.50 14.02 1.55
CA GLU A 176 15.14 14.89 0.43
C GLU A 176 14.06 14.26 -0.46
N ARG A 177 14.21 12.97 -0.77
CA ARG A 177 13.24 12.21 -1.57
C ARG A 177 11.87 12.12 -0.90
N THR A 178 11.81 12.10 0.43
CA THR A 178 10.56 12.13 1.19
C THR A 178 9.79 13.42 0.95
N PHE A 179 10.47 14.56 1.01
CA PHE A 179 9.85 15.87 0.72
C PHE A 179 9.44 16.01 -0.74
N GLU A 180 10.21 15.48 -1.67
CA GLU A 180 9.86 15.47 -3.08
C GLU A 180 8.58 14.65 -3.32
N ALA A 181 8.49 13.46 -2.74
CA ALA A 181 7.29 12.64 -2.82
C ALA A 181 6.07 13.35 -2.21
N ALA A 182 6.22 13.94 -1.04
CA ALA A 182 5.15 14.69 -0.37
C ALA A 182 4.68 15.88 -1.21
N ALA A 183 5.60 16.61 -1.84
CA ALA A 183 5.28 17.73 -2.72
C ALA A 183 4.45 17.29 -3.93
N VAL A 184 4.83 16.17 -4.55
CA VAL A 184 4.06 15.58 -5.66
C VAL A 184 2.65 15.23 -5.21
N LEU A 185 2.51 14.53 -4.08
CA LEU A 185 1.20 14.13 -3.55
C LEU A 185 0.33 15.34 -3.21
N ARG A 186 0.92 16.40 -2.66
CA ARG A 186 0.21 17.67 -2.43
C ARG A 186 -0.34 18.24 -3.74
N SER A 187 0.45 18.23 -4.79
CA SER A 187 0.02 18.70 -6.11
C SER A 187 -1.09 17.86 -6.73
N LEU A 188 -1.21 16.60 -6.32
CA LEU A 188 -2.25 15.67 -6.78
C LEU A 188 -3.53 15.72 -5.94
N GLY A 189 -3.63 16.62 -4.97
CA GLY A 189 -4.82 16.86 -4.19
C GLY A 189 -4.79 16.33 -2.76
N ALA A 190 -3.68 15.76 -2.30
CA ALA A 190 -3.54 15.36 -0.90
C ALA A 190 -3.45 16.61 -0.01
N ASP A 191 -4.34 16.70 0.98
CA ASP A 191 -4.36 17.79 1.95
C ASP A 191 -3.69 17.36 3.26
N PRO A 192 -2.54 17.96 3.63
CA PRO A 192 -1.86 17.63 4.88
C PRO A 192 -2.72 17.82 6.13
N THR A 193 -3.63 18.78 6.11
CA THR A 193 -4.55 19.02 7.23
C THR A 193 -5.50 17.84 7.44
N GLU A 194 -6.06 17.29 6.36
CA GLU A 194 -6.92 16.11 6.42
C GLU A 194 -6.14 14.86 6.82
N VAL A 195 -4.90 14.71 6.33
CA VAL A 195 -4.01 13.62 6.75
C VAL A 195 -3.69 13.71 8.24
N LYS A 196 -3.44 14.90 8.75
CA LYS A 196 -3.20 15.12 10.19
C LYS A 196 -4.37 14.67 11.05
N LYS A 197 -5.59 14.88 10.60
CA LYS A 197 -6.80 14.39 11.30
C LYS A 197 -6.84 12.86 11.37
N LEU A 198 -6.44 12.16 10.32
CA LEU A 198 -6.34 10.70 10.33
C LEU A 198 -5.35 10.22 11.39
N LEU A 199 -4.18 10.84 11.48
CA LEU A 199 -3.15 10.47 12.46
C LEU A 199 -3.57 10.76 13.90
N GLN A 200 -4.28 11.85 14.15
CA GLN A 200 -4.75 12.22 15.49
C GLN A 200 -5.79 11.24 16.03
N SER A 201 -6.64 10.68 15.20
CA SER A 201 -7.64 9.70 15.62
C SER A 201 -7.00 8.37 16.01
N ASP A 202 -5.95 7.95 15.33
CA ASP A 202 -5.23 6.72 15.67
C ASP A 202 -4.59 6.81 17.06
N PHE A 203 -4.13 8.00 17.46
CA PHE A 203 -3.58 8.21 18.81
C PHE A 203 -4.65 8.19 19.92
N GLN A 204 -5.88 8.61 19.62
CA GLN A 204 -6.97 8.58 20.60
C GLN A 204 -7.49 7.17 20.83
N ASP A 205 -7.62 6.37 19.77
CA ASP A 205 -8.06 4.98 19.85
C ASP A 205 -7.04 4.06 20.56
N THR A 206 -5.78 4.48 20.65
CA THR A 206 -4.73 3.72 21.36
C THR A 206 -4.71 4.02 22.86
N MET A 207 -5.39 5.06 23.32
CA MET A 207 -5.40 5.48 24.74
C MET A 207 -6.70 5.09 25.49
N GLU A 208 -7.67 4.47 24.83
CA GLU A 208 -8.86 3.84 25.44
C GLU A 208 -8.70 2.30 25.52
#